data_8a2e967f38bf3299a7a7e6091f59ff1d
#
_entry.id   8a2e967f38bf3299a7a7e6091f59ff1d
#
_cell.length_a   1.000
_cell.length_b   1.000
_cell.length_c   1.000
_cell.angle_alpha   90.00
_cell.angle_beta   90.00
_cell.angle_gamma   90.00
#
_symmetry.space_group_name_H-M   'P 1'
#
loop_
_entity.id
_entity.type
_entity.pdbx_description
1 polymer ?
#
loop_
_entity_poly.entity_id
_entity_poly.type
_entity_poly.pdbx_seq_one_letter_code
_entity_poly.pdbx_strand_id
1 'polypeptide(L)'
;GVKASGGTPREFCTITVTDGIAMGHEGMKSSLISRDVIADSTELTVRGHCYDALVGLAGCDKSLPGLMMSMVRLNIPSVFIYGGSILPGRFNGKDVTVVDVFEGVGKYTSKKMTAHALRKLELKACPSAGACGGQFTANTMACVSEAIGLALPYSAGTPAPYHQRDKYAFESGQTVMSLLEKRIKPRDIVTKKSLENAATIVAATGGSTNAALHLPALANEIGVKFDLM
;
A
#
# COMPACT_ATOMS: atom_id res chain seq x y z
N GLY A 1 -9.14 16.02 -9.04
CA GLY A 1 -8.78 15.44 -10.33
C GLY A 1 -10.02 15.02 -11.09
N VAL A 2 -10.82 14.07 -10.58
CA VAL A 2 -12.02 13.52 -11.28
C VAL A 2 -13.00 14.62 -11.68
N LYS A 3 -13.42 15.51 -10.76
CA LYS A 3 -14.30 16.64 -11.08
C LYS A 3 -13.71 17.58 -12.13
N ALA A 4 -12.41 17.87 -12.03
CA ALA A 4 -11.71 18.73 -12.97
C ALA A 4 -11.66 18.14 -14.40
N SER A 5 -11.83 16.83 -14.53
CA SER A 5 -11.88 16.10 -15.79
C SER A 5 -13.31 15.70 -16.22
N GLY A 6 -14.34 16.34 -15.63
CA GLY A 6 -15.74 16.15 -16.02
C GLY A 6 -16.46 14.95 -15.40
N GLY A 7 -15.82 14.22 -14.49
CA GLY A 7 -16.42 13.08 -13.80
C GLY A 7 -17.15 13.44 -12.52
N THR A 8 -17.94 12.52 -11.99
CA THR A 8 -18.67 12.66 -10.72
C THR A 8 -18.15 11.67 -9.69
N PRO A 9 -17.23 12.06 -8.79
CA PRO A 9 -16.67 11.16 -7.79
C PRO A 9 -17.72 10.80 -6.73
N ARG A 10 -17.65 9.55 -6.27
CA ARG A 10 -18.37 9.03 -5.11
C ARG A 10 -17.37 8.37 -4.17
N GLU A 11 -17.38 8.75 -2.92
CA GLU A 11 -16.47 8.23 -1.90
C GLU A 11 -17.17 7.13 -1.12
N PHE A 12 -16.42 6.06 -0.84
CA PHE A 12 -16.80 5.00 0.09
C PHE A 12 -15.56 4.47 0.79
N CYS A 13 -15.75 3.80 1.91
CA CYS A 13 -14.67 3.19 2.68
C CYS A 13 -14.85 1.69 2.78
N THR A 14 -13.74 0.98 2.90
CA THR A 14 -13.68 -0.41 3.35
C THR A 14 -12.85 -0.52 4.61
N ILE A 15 -12.83 -1.70 5.22
CA ILE A 15 -12.06 -1.94 6.44
C ILE A 15 -10.54 -1.83 6.18
N THR A 16 -9.79 -1.55 7.23
CA THR A 16 -8.33 -1.68 7.25
C THR A 16 -7.89 -2.21 8.61
N VAL A 17 -7.15 -3.32 8.62
CA VAL A 17 -6.41 -3.79 9.79
C VAL A 17 -4.99 -3.25 9.68
N THR A 18 -4.55 -2.51 10.69
CA THR A 18 -3.19 -1.95 10.73
C THR A 18 -2.26 -2.94 11.41
N ASP A 19 -1.38 -3.57 10.63
CA ASP A 19 -0.43 -4.57 11.13
C ASP A 19 0.45 -4.01 12.26
N GLY A 20 0.88 -2.77 12.16
CA GLY A 20 1.68 -2.12 13.21
C GLY A 20 0.97 -1.99 14.56
N ILE A 21 -0.36 -1.92 14.58
CA ILE A 21 -1.16 -1.92 15.81
C ILE A 21 -1.48 -3.36 16.24
N ALA A 22 -1.77 -4.24 15.30
CA ALA A 22 -2.18 -5.62 15.56
C ALA A 22 -1.00 -6.53 15.94
N MET A 23 0.22 -6.16 15.60
CA MET A 23 1.43 -6.94 15.84
C MET A 23 1.66 -7.20 17.33
N GLY A 24 2.00 -8.45 17.67
CA GLY A 24 2.31 -8.86 19.05
C GLY A 24 1.11 -9.24 19.91
N HIS A 25 -0.11 -9.23 19.36
CA HIS A 25 -1.31 -9.71 20.06
C HIS A 25 -2.29 -10.44 19.11
N GLU A 26 -3.41 -10.94 19.66
CA GLU A 26 -4.41 -11.75 18.94
C GLU A 26 -4.99 -11.06 17.69
N GLY A 27 -5.02 -9.73 17.64
CA GLY A 27 -5.51 -8.96 16.49
C GLY A 27 -4.76 -9.26 15.19
N MET A 28 -3.51 -9.71 15.27
CA MET A 28 -2.70 -10.06 14.09
C MET A 28 -3.31 -11.21 13.28
N LYS A 29 -4.10 -12.08 13.89
CA LYS A 29 -4.83 -13.16 13.21
C LYS A 29 -5.84 -12.64 12.18
N SER A 30 -6.31 -11.40 12.32
CA SER A 30 -7.24 -10.75 11.39
C SER A 30 -6.53 -10.10 10.20
N SER A 31 -5.20 -9.91 10.25
CA SER A 31 -4.46 -9.13 9.27
C SER A 31 -4.58 -9.72 7.86
N LEU A 32 -4.12 -10.94 7.62
CA LEU A 32 -4.11 -11.51 6.27
C LEU A 32 -5.53 -11.68 5.69
N ILE A 33 -6.48 -12.09 6.51
CA ILE A 33 -7.89 -12.28 6.09
C ILE A 33 -8.50 -10.97 5.63
N SER A 34 -8.13 -9.83 6.22
CA SER A 34 -8.64 -8.52 5.84
C SER A 34 -8.36 -8.17 4.38
N ARG A 35 -7.30 -8.69 3.77
CA ARG A 35 -6.98 -8.49 2.36
C ARG A 35 -8.13 -8.91 1.45
N ASP A 36 -8.63 -10.12 1.67
CA ASP A 36 -9.70 -10.69 0.84
C ASP A 36 -11.03 -9.98 1.11
N VAL A 37 -11.34 -9.67 2.38
CA VAL A 37 -12.54 -8.88 2.75
C VAL A 37 -12.51 -7.49 2.11
N ILE A 38 -11.33 -6.83 2.05
CA ILE A 38 -11.17 -5.54 1.38
C ILE A 38 -11.45 -5.67 -0.13
N ALA A 39 -10.91 -6.70 -0.77
CA ALA A 39 -11.16 -6.97 -2.18
C ALA A 39 -12.66 -7.23 -2.45
N ASP A 40 -13.30 -8.08 -1.65
CA ASP A 40 -14.69 -8.44 -1.78
C ASP A 40 -15.62 -7.25 -1.54
N SER A 41 -15.42 -6.50 -0.45
CA SER A 41 -16.28 -5.35 -0.12
C SER A 41 -16.16 -4.23 -1.15
N THR A 42 -14.97 -4.01 -1.69
CA THR A 42 -14.74 -3.05 -2.78
C THR A 42 -15.45 -3.49 -4.06
N GLU A 43 -15.32 -4.77 -4.42
CA GLU A 43 -16.01 -5.34 -5.58
C GLU A 43 -17.53 -5.19 -5.47
N LEU A 44 -18.11 -5.59 -4.32
CA LEU A 44 -19.54 -5.49 -4.08
C LEU A 44 -20.04 -4.05 -4.16
N THR A 45 -19.30 -3.10 -3.58
CA THR A 45 -19.69 -1.68 -3.63
C THR A 45 -19.65 -1.15 -5.05
N VAL A 46 -18.58 -1.39 -5.78
CA VAL A 46 -18.41 -0.88 -7.15
C VAL A 46 -19.43 -1.49 -8.10
N ARG A 47 -19.66 -2.81 -8.01
CA ARG A 47 -20.68 -3.50 -8.83
C ARG A 47 -22.10 -3.08 -8.46
N GLY A 48 -22.40 -3.03 -7.15
CA GLY A 48 -23.73 -2.70 -6.65
C GLY A 48 -24.19 -1.28 -7.01
N HIS A 49 -23.25 -0.33 -7.12
CA HIS A 49 -23.53 1.04 -7.53
C HIS A 49 -23.21 1.33 -9.00
N CYS A 50 -22.78 0.33 -9.77
CA CYS A 50 -22.46 0.47 -11.20
C CYS A 50 -21.45 1.58 -11.49
N TYR A 51 -20.37 1.68 -10.70
CA TYR A 51 -19.34 2.69 -10.93
C TYR A 51 -18.50 2.35 -12.18
N ASP A 52 -18.17 3.38 -12.97
CA ASP A 52 -17.48 3.23 -14.25
C ASP A 52 -15.97 3.09 -14.09
N ALA A 53 -15.40 3.60 -13.00
CA ALA A 53 -13.95 3.63 -12.74
C ALA A 53 -13.67 3.65 -11.23
N LEU A 54 -12.43 3.34 -10.85
CA LEU A 54 -12.02 3.27 -9.44
C LEU A 54 -10.69 3.98 -9.21
N VAL A 55 -10.64 4.88 -8.22
CA VAL A 55 -9.38 5.33 -7.61
C VAL A 55 -9.30 4.69 -6.23
N GLY A 56 -8.32 3.84 -6.00
CA GLY A 56 -8.13 3.14 -4.73
C GLY A 56 -7.00 3.74 -3.91
N LEU A 57 -7.33 4.31 -2.76
CA LEU A 57 -6.37 4.83 -1.79
C LEU A 57 -6.17 3.81 -0.66
N ALA A 58 -4.92 3.40 -0.45
CA ALA A 58 -4.58 2.47 0.63
C ALA A 58 -3.32 2.88 1.39
N GLY A 59 -3.23 2.45 2.64
CA GLY A 59 -2.15 2.85 3.53
C GLY A 59 -1.57 1.77 4.43
N CYS A 60 -1.98 0.51 4.37
CA CYS A 60 -1.44 -0.52 5.25
C CYS A 60 -1.29 -1.88 4.55
N ASP A 61 -0.60 -2.80 5.20
CA ASP A 61 -0.09 -4.07 4.68
C ASP A 61 -1.06 -4.82 3.77
N LYS A 62 -2.32 -4.96 4.17
CA LYS A 62 -3.31 -5.78 3.46
C LYS A 62 -4.27 -4.95 2.61
N SER A 63 -4.41 -3.65 2.91
CA SER A 63 -5.28 -2.78 2.13
C SER A 63 -4.70 -2.49 0.73
N LEU A 64 -3.36 -2.41 0.59
CA LEU A 64 -2.75 -2.23 -0.72
C LEU A 64 -3.04 -3.42 -1.66
N PRO A 65 -2.62 -4.66 -1.32
CA PRO A 65 -2.91 -5.80 -2.18
C PRO A 65 -4.42 -6.06 -2.33
N GLY A 66 -5.22 -5.88 -1.29
CA GLY A 66 -6.67 -6.05 -1.36
C GLY A 66 -7.34 -5.15 -2.39
N LEU A 67 -6.99 -3.84 -2.41
CA LEU A 67 -7.50 -2.92 -3.42
C LEU A 67 -6.97 -3.25 -4.83
N MET A 68 -5.70 -3.62 -4.97
CA MET A 68 -5.18 -4.04 -6.27
C MET A 68 -5.87 -5.32 -6.78
N MET A 69 -6.17 -6.28 -5.88
CA MET A 69 -6.97 -7.46 -6.22
C MET A 69 -8.37 -7.07 -6.72
N SER A 70 -9.06 -6.15 -6.02
CA SER A 70 -10.38 -5.67 -6.48
C SER A 70 -10.32 -4.99 -7.85
N MET A 71 -9.28 -4.18 -8.11
CA MET A 71 -9.10 -3.52 -9.40
C MET A 71 -8.97 -4.51 -10.55
N VAL A 72 -8.11 -5.52 -10.41
CA VAL A 72 -7.93 -6.52 -11.47
C VAL A 72 -9.12 -7.47 -11.60
N ARG A 73 -9.84 -7.74 -10.50
CA ARG A 73 -11.06 -8.55 -10.47
C ARG A 73 -12.22 -7.85 -11.16
N LEU A 74 -12.46 -6.58 -10.82
CA LEU A 74 -13.47 -5.72 -11.44
C LEU A 74 -13.18 -5.44 -12.92
N ASN A 75 -11.91 -5.28 -13.23
CA ASN A 75 -11.42 -4.97 -14.57
C ASN A 75 -12.13 -3.75 -15.21
N ILE A 76 -12.35 -2.71 -14.44
CA ILE A 76 -12.76 -1.38 -14.88
C ILE A 76 -11.56 -0.42 -14.81
N PRO A 77 -11.53 0.69 -15.55
CA PRO A 77 -10.45 1.67 -15.48
C PRO A 77 -10.14 2.04 -14.02
N SER A 78 -8.89 1.86 -13.61
CA SER A 78 -8.53 2.01 -12.20
C SER A 78 -7.14 2.61 -12.04
N VAL A 79 -6.97 3.43 -11.00
CA VAL A 79 -5.67 3.97 -10.57
C VAL A 79 -5.50 3.71 -9.08
N PHE A 80 -4.37 3.13 -8.71
CA PHE A 80 -4.00 2.93 -7.31
C PHE A 80 -3.21 4.14 -6.80
N ILE A 81 -3.44 4.54 -5.56
CA ILE A 81 -2.66 5.57 -4.88
C ILE A 81 -2.29 5.11 -3.46
N TYR A 82 -1.01 5.25 -3.13
CA TYR A 82 -0.50 4.96 -1.80
C TYR A 82 -0.66 6.18 -0.88
N GLY A 83 -1.00 5.95 0.39
CA GLY A 83 -1.13 7.01 1.40
C GLY A 83 0.19 7.69 1.81
N GLY A 84 1.34 7.09 1.47
CA GLY A 84 2.66 7.63 1.74
C GLY A 84 3.33 7.06 2.98
N SER A 85 4.67 7.12 3.01
CA SER A 85 5.49 6.64 4.13
C SER A 85 5.53 7.64 5.29
N ILE A 86 5.90 7.14 6.48
CA ILE A 86 6.19 7.95 7.66
C ILE A 86 7.61 8.52 7.53
N LEU A 87 7.82 9.78 7.92
CA LEU A 87 9.15 10.38 8.00
C LEU A 87 9.97 9.75 9.13
N PRO A 88 11.30 9.61 8.97
CA PRO A 88 12.17 9.23 10.08
C PRO A 88 12.16 10.32 11.16
N GLY A 89 12.29 9.89 12.42
CA GLY A 89 12.48 10.80 13.54
C GLY A 89 13.96 11.04 13.83
N ARG A 90 14.23 11.85 14.87
CA ARG A 90 15.60 12.12 15.34
C ARG A 90 15.75 11.75 16.80
N PHE A 91 16.72 10.90 17.11
CA PHE A 91 17.04 10.51 18.47
C PHE A 91 18.55 10.41 18.65
N ASN A 92 19.11 11.09 19.67
CA ASN A 92 20.54 11.13 19.95
C ASN A 92 21.41 11.48 18.71
N GLY A 93 20.94 12.45 17.91
CA GLY A 93 21.68 12.93 16.72
C GLY A 93 21.57 12.02 15.48
N LYS A 94 20.85 10.91 15.55
CA LYS A 94 20.65 9.96 14.43
C LYS A 94 19.19 9.96 13.97
N ASP A 95 19.00 9.61 12.70
CA ASP A 95 17.69 9.30 12.18
C ASP A 95 17.23 7.94 12.73
N VAL A 96 15.97 7.86 13.14
CA VAL A 96 15.37 6.66 13.72
C VAL A 96 14.00 6.39 13.13
N THR A 97 13.66 5.10 13.02
CA THR A 97 12.39 4.61 12.50
C THR A 97 11.78 3.61 13.48
N VAL A 98 10.66 3.01 13.12
CA VAL A 98 10.06 1.93 13.90
C VAL A 98 11.00 0.73 14.08
N VAL A 99 11.94 0.50 13.16
CA VAL A 99 12.95 -0.57 13.28
C VAL A 99 13.83 -0.35 14.52
N ASP A 100 14.24 0.90 14.76
CA ASP A 100 15.04 1.25 15.94
C ASP A 100 14.26 1.00 17.24
N VAL A 101 12.93 1.14 17.21
CA VAL A 101 12.07 0.81 18.36
C VAL A 101 12.06 -0.69 18.60
N PHE A 102 11.93 -1.52 17.56
CA PHE A 102 12.00 -2.98 17.70
C PHE A 102 13.35 -3.43 18.29
N GLU A 103 14.45 -2.87 17.80
CA GLU A 103 15.76 -3.09 18.39
C GLU A 103 15.85 -2.57 19.85
N GLY A 104 15.22 -1.43 20.11
CA GLY A 104 15.12 -0.83 21.43
C GLY A 104 14.42 -1.75 22.43
N VAL A 105 13.32 -2.40 22.04
CA VAL A 105 12.62 -3.41 22.84
C VAL A 105 13.55 -4.57 23.18
N GLY A 106 14.30 -5.08 22.18
CA GLY A 106 15.31 -6.13 22.41
C GLY A 106 16.41 -5.70 23.41
N LYS A 107 16.89 -4.44 23.29
CA LYS A 107 17.88 -3.87 24.24
C LYS A 107 17.29 -3.71 25.64
N TYR A 108 16.01 -3.30 25.76
CA TYR A 108 15.32 -3.20 27.04
C TYR A 108 15.15 -4.59 27.71
N THR A 109 14.66 -5.58 26.97
CA THR A 109 14.49 -6.95 27.47
C THR A 109 15.83 -7.56 27.95
N SER A 110 16.92 -7.27 27.23
CA SER A 110 18.27 -7.71 27.60
C SER A 110 18.96 -6.82 28.65
N LYS A 111 18.22 -5.88 29.29
CA LYS A 111 18.71 -4.93 30.31
C LYS A 111 19.82 -3.99 29.83
N LYS A 112 19.96 -3.79 28.52
CA LYS A 112 20.94 -2.85 27.90
C LYS A 112 20.36 -1.46 27.65
N MET A 113 19.05 -1.25 27.91
CA MET A 113 18.36 0.01 27.79
C MET A 113 17.36 0.17 28.95
N THR A 114 17.19 1.38 29.45
CA THR A 114 16.17 1.67 30.47
C THR A 114 14.79 1.88 29.83
N ALA A 115 13.72 1.64 30.59
CA ALA A 115 12.34 1.91 30.14
C ALA A 115 12.16 3.39 29.72
N HIS A 116 12.80 4.32 30.44
CA HIS A 116 12.76 5.75 30.10
C HIS A 116 13.41 6.05 28.75
N ALA A 117 14.57 5.44 28.45
CA ALA A 117 15.25 5.62 27.16
C ALA A 117 14.44 5.00 26.01
N LEU A 118 13.85 3.81 26.22
CA LEU A 118 12.94 3.19 25.23
C LEU A 118 11.74 4.10 24.95
N ARG A 119 11.08 4.61 26.00
CA ARG A 119 9.93 5.50 25.84
C ARG A 119 10.28 6.78 25.08
N LYS A 120 11.46 7.35 25.32
CA LYS A 120 11.95 8.50 24.54
C LYS A 120 12.15 8.17 23.06
N LEU A 121 12.68 6.98 22.77
CA LEU A 121 12.86 6.49 21.39
C LEU A 121 11.49 6.31 20.69
N GLU A 122 10.54 5.65 21.34
CA GLU A 122 9.16 5.46 20.82
C GLU A 122 8.51 6.78 20.42
N LEU A 123 8.61 7.80 21.27
CA LEU A 123 8.03 9.12 21.02
C LEU A 123 8.68 9.88 19.87
N LYS A 124 9.85 9.43 19.39
CA LYS A 124 10.62 10.11 18.34
C LYS A 124 10.66 9.36 17.01
N ALA A 125 10.45 8.05 17.02
CA ALA A 125 10.72 7.21 15.86
C ALA A 125 9.75 7.39 14.68
N CYS A 126 8.49 7.75 14.95
CA CYS A 126 7.45 7.92 13.92
C CYS A 126 6.77 9.27 14.09
N PRO A 127 7.41 10.39 13.71
CA PRO A 127 6.95 11.73 14.07
C PRO A 127 5.84 12.28 13.17
N SER A 128 5.55 11.65 12.05
CA SER A 128 4.62 12.18 11.05
C SER A 128 3.44 11.25 10.78
N ALA A 129 2.43 11.77 10.08
CA ALA A 129 1.46 10.93 9.38
C ALA A 129 2.17 10.02 8.38
N GLY A 130 1.54 8.89 8.05
CA GLY A 130 2.02 7.92 7.06
C GLY A 130 1.56 6.51 7.39
N ALA A 131 1.71 5.62 6.43
CA ALA A 131 1.23 4.25 6.52
C ALA A 131 2.30 3.26 6.99
N CYS A 132 3.56 3.55 6.76
CA CYS A 132 4.66 2.62 7.05
C CYS A 132 5.96 3.37 7.34
N GLY A 133 6.65 2.98 8.43
CA GLY A 133 7.91 3.59 8.87
C GLY A 133 9.17 2.88 8.37
N GLY A 134 9.08 2.05 7.34
CA GLY A 134 10.20 1.31 6.74
C GLY A 134 9.79 0.60 5.47
N GLN A 135 10.70 -0.20 4.87
CA GLN A 135 10.41 -1.02 3.68
C GLN A 135 9.68 -2.31 4.08
N PHE A 136 8.63 -2.17 4.86
CA PHE A 136 7.71 -3.25 5.21
C PHE A 136 6.69 -3.46 4.08
N THR A 137 5.60 -4.18 4.35
CA THR A 137 4.68 -4.60 3.29
C THR A 137 3.99 -3.44 2.60
N ALA A 138 3.57 -2.39 3.33
CA ALA A 138 2.89 -1.25 2.71
C ALA A 138 3.78 -0.53 1.70
N ASN A 139 5.01 -0.16 2.07
CA ASN A 139 5.96 0.48 1.15
C ASN A 139 6.36 -0.47 0.00
N THR A 140 6.56 -1.76 0.29
CA THR A 140 6.83 -2.77 -0.72
C THR A 140 5.71 -2.86 -1.76
N MET A 141 4.46 -2.96 -1.32
CA MET A 141 3.33 -3.05 -2.24
C MET A 141 3.03 -1.72 -2.95
N ALA A 142 3.43 -0.59 -2.38
CA ALA A 142 3.44 0.68 -3.09
C ALA A 142 4.44 0.66 -4.26
N CYS A 143 5.68 0.20 -4.05
CA CYS A 143 6.64 0.02 -5.14
C CYS A 143 6.15 -0.98 -6.19
N VAL A 144 5.51 -2.08 -5.75
CA VAL A 144 4.85 -3.04 -6.63
C VAL A 144 3.78 -2.37 -7.49
N SER A 145 2.92 -1.52 -6.90
CA SER A 145 1.84 -0.85 -7.65
C SER A 145 2.35 0.03 -8.78
N GLU A 146 3.51 0.68 -8.61
CA GLU A 146 4.20 1.39 -9.69
C GLU A 146 4.77 0.43 -10.73
N ALA A 147 5.49 -0.61 -10.28
CA ALA A 147 6.17 -1.55 -11.16
C ALA A 147 5.21 -2.33 -12.06
N ILE A 148 4.00 -2.62 -11.59
CA ILE A 148 2.95 -3.26 -12.41
C ILE A 148 2.15 -2.26 -13.24
N GLY A 149 2.31 -0.95 -13.01
CA GLY A 149 1.65 0.10 -13.77
C GLY A 149 0.26 0.52 -13.27
N LEU A 150 -0.16 0.14 -12.05
CA LEU A 150 -1.44 0.56 -11.47
C LEU A 150 -1.37 1.91 -10.75
N ALA A 151 -0.18 2.37 -10.35
CA ALA A 151 0.05 3.66 -9.71
C ALA A 151 0.87 4.60 -10.59
N LEU A 152 0.76 5.90 -10.32
CA LEU A 152 1.57 6.90 -11.01
C LEU A 152 3.06 6.75 -10.68
N PRO A 153 3.95 6.96 -11.64
CA PRO A 153 5.40 6.92 -11.40
C PRO A 153 5.82 7.87 -10.29
N TYR A 154 6.76 7.41 -9.43
CA TYR A 154 7.31 8.13 -8.27
C TYR A 154 6.33 8.38 -7.11
N SER A 155 5.10 7.89 -7.19
CA SER A 155 4.12 8.07 -6.13
C SER A 155 4.38 7.19 -4.89
N ALA A 156 5.00 6.03 -5.04
CA ALA A 156 5.27 5.11 -3.94
C ALA A 156 6.28 5.67 -2.90
N GLY A 157 7.32 6.36 -3.37
CA GLY A 157 8.41 6.84 -2.51
C GLY A 157 8.11 8.14 -1.76
N THR A 158 7.02 8.83 -2.07
CA THR A 158 6.75 10.15 -1.49
C THR A 158 6.15 10.02 -0.09
N PRO A 159 6.76 10.62 0.96
CA PRO A 159 6.22 10.61 2.32
C PRO A 159 4.84 11.27 2.43
N ALA A 160 4.02 10.78 3.38
CA ALA A 160 2.64 11.22 3.56
C ALA A 160 2.48 12.73 3.82
N PRO A 161 3.32 13.41 4.63
CA PRO A 161 3.14 14.84 4.92
C PRO A 161 3.61 15.78 3.81
N TYR A 162 4.11 15.29 2.70
CA TYR A 162 4.61 16.15 1.61
C TYR A 162 3.47 16.57 0.68
N HIS A 163 3.42 17.87 0.33
CA HIS A 163 2.44 18.43 -0.62
C HIS A 163 2.45 17.74 -1.99
N GLN A 164 3.55 17.08 -2.33
CA GLN A 164 3.59 16.27 -3.54
C GLN A 164 2.57 15.13 -3.55
N ARG A 165 2.10 14.68 -2.37
CA ARG A 165 1.00 13.70 -2.27
C ARG A 165 -0.30 14.25 -2.83
N ASP A 166 -0.60 15.51 -2.58
CA ASP A 166 -1.81 16.18 -3.10
C ASP A 166 -1.77 16.23 -4.63
N LYS A 167 -0.59 16.49 -5.19
CA LYS A 167 -0.38 16.45 -6.64
C LYS A 167 -0.68 15.07 -7.21
N TYR A 168 -0.09 14.00 -6.65
CA TYR A 168 -0.36 12.63 -7.10
C TYR A 168 -1.82 12.22 -6.93
N ALA A 169 -2.48 12.66 -5.85
CA ALA A 169 -3.90 12.41 -5.65
C ALA A 169 -4.76 13.09 -6.75
N PHE A 170 -4.43 14.34 -7.06
CA PHE A 170 -5.10 15.08 -8.13
C PHE A 170 -4.87 14.44 -9.51
N GLU A 171 -3.62 14.14 -9.85
CA GLU A 171 -3.23 13.51 -11.10
C GLU A 171 -3.81 12.08 -11.26
N SER A 172 -3.93 11.33 -10.16
CA SER A 172 -4.61 10.01 -10.17
C SER A 172 -6.07 10.14 -10.59
N GLY A 173 -6.75 11.17 -10.11
CA GLY A 173 -8.12 11.45 -10.53
C GLY A 173 -8.24 11.88 -12.00
N GLN A 174 -7.27 12.61 -12.54
CA GLN A 174 -7.23 12.92 -13.98
C GLN A 174 -6.90 11.67 -14.82
N THR A 175 -5.94 10.88 -14.33
CA THR A 175 -5.49 9.66 -15.02
C THR A 175 -6.62 8.63 -15.15
N VAL A 176 -7.41 8.41 -14.10
CA VAL A 176 -8.52 7.45 -14.17
C VAL A 176 -9.57 7.87 -15.20
N MET A 177 -9.82 9.17 -15.35
CA MET A 177 -10.72 9.70 -16.40
C MET A 177 -10.14 9.46 -17.79
N SER A 178 -8.85 9.69 -17.98
CA SER A 178 -8.18 9.38 -19.27
C SER A 178 -8.19 7.88 -19.59
N LEU A 179 -8.02 7.01 -18.57
CA LEU A 179 -8.13 5.55 -18.76
C LEU A 179 -9.55 5.14 -19.16
N LEU A 180 -10.56 5.80 -18.57
CA LEU A 180 -11.97 5.56 -18.91
C LEU A 180 -12.26 5.92 -20.38
N GLU A 181 -11.83 7.09 -20.81
CA GLU A 181 -11.96 7.52 -22.22
C GLU A 181 -11.28 6.56 -23.19
N LYS A 182 -10.06 6.13 -22.85
CA LYS A 182 -9.26 5.21 -23.67
C LYS A 182 -9.67 3.74 -23.50
N ARG A 183 -10.58 3.42 -22.59
CA ARG A 183 -11.02 2.06 -22.26
C ARG A 183 -9.89 1.13 -21.82
N ILE A 184 -8.83 1.68 -21.21
CA ILE A 184 -7.71 0.91 -20.68
C ILE A 184 -8.09 0.38 -19.29
N LYS A 185 -7.94 -0.92 -19.10
CA LYS A 185 -8.38 -1.65 -17.90
C LYS A 185 -7.18 -2.29 -17.17
N PRO A 186 -7.31 -2.62 -15.89
CA PRO A 186 -6.22 -3.24 -15.13
C PRO A 186 -5.63 -4.50 -15.76
N ARG A 187 -6.43 -5.37 -16.37
CA ARG A 187 -5.93 -6.59 -17.04
C ARG A 187 -5.18 -6.34 -18.34
N ASP A 188 -5.28 -5.15 -18.91
CA ASP A 188 -4.46 -4.72 -20.05
C ASP A 188 -3.04 -4.33 -19.58
N ILE A 189 -2.90 -3.95 -18.30
CA ILE A 189 -1.67 -3.46 -17.67
C ILE A 189 -0.98 -4.56 -16.86
N VAL A 190 -1.75 -5.27 -16.01
CA VAL A 190 -1.24 -6.31 -15.13
C VAL A 190 -1.10 -7.62 -15.91
N THR A 191 0.13 -7.94 -16.28
CA THR A 191 0.51 -9.11 -17.06
C THR A 191 1.53 -9.95 -16.30
N LYS A 192 1.84 -11.15 -16.77
CA LYS A 192 2.94 -11.95 -16.21
C LYS A 192 4.24 -11.16 -16.16
N LYS A 193 4.54 -10.41 -17.23
CA LYS A 193 5.77 -9.61 -17.34
C LYS A 193 5.80 -8.48 -16.31
N SER A 194 4.70 -7.78 -16.08
CA SER A 194 4.63 -6.72 -15.06
C SER A 194 4.75 -7.29 -13.64
N LEU A 195 4.23 -8.50 -13.39
CA LEU A 195 4.42 -9.19 -12.11
C LEU A 195 5.88 -9.63 -11.89
N GLU A 196 6.57 -10.10 -12.93
CA GLU A 196 8.02 -10.40 -12.90
C GLU A 196 8.84 -9.13 -12.62
N ASN A 197 8.49 -8.01 -13.25
CA ASN A 197 9.11 -6.70 -12.95
C ASN A 197 8.88 -6.31 -11.49
N ALA A 198 7.67 -6.49 -10.97
CA ALA A 198 7.36 -6.21 -9.57
C ALA A 198 8.18 -7.09 -8.62
N ALA A 199 8.31 -8.39 -8.89
CA ALA A 199 9.16 -9.27 -8.09
C ALA A 199 10.63 -8.83 -8.11
N THR A 200 11.12 -8.35 -9.26
CA THR A 200 12.48 -7.80 -9.39
C THR A 200 12.65 -6.54 -8.52
N ILE A 201 11.67 -5.64 -8.51
CA ILE A 201 11.70 -4.44 -7.65
C ILE A 201 11.66 -4.82 -6.17
N VAL A 202 10.84 -5.80 -5.77
CA VAL A 202 10.82 -6.30 -4.39
C VAL A 202 12.20 -6.81 -3.98
N ALA A 203 12.85 -7.61 -4.82
CA ALA A 203 14.20 -8.11 -4.55
C ALA A 203 15.25 -6.99 -4.50
N ALA A 204 15.20 -6.05 -5.44
CA ALA A 204 16.17 -4.94 -5.53
C ALA A 204 16.06 -3.96 -4.35
N THR A 205 14.86 -3.76 -3.80
CA THR A 205 14.63 -2.82 -2.69
C THR A 205 14.71 -3.46 -1.31
N GLY A 206 14.98 -4.75 -1.21
CA GLY A 206 14.92 -5.49 0.05
C GLY A 206 13.52 -5.49 0.65
N GLY A 207 12.50 -5.64 -0.20
CA GLY A 207 11.10 -5.56 0.19
C GLY A 207 10.64 -6.71 1.07
N SER A 208 9.43 -6.56 1.61
CA SER A 208 8.80 -7.53 2.51
C SER A 208 8.55 -8.88 1.84
N THR A 209 8.80 -9.96 2.57
CA THR A 209 8.45 -11.33 2.16
C THR A 209 6.95 -11.53 1.92
N ASN A 210 6.09 -10.65 2.43
CA ASN A 210 4.65 -10.67 2.13
C ASN A 210 4.34 -10.49 0.63
N ALA A 211 5.25 -9.92 -0.15
CA ALA A 211 5.13 -9.89 -1.61
C ALA A 211 4.99 -11.30 -2.21
N ALA A 212 5.62 -12.31 -1.58
CA ALA A 212 5.50 -13.71 -1.97
C ALA A 212 4.08 -14.28 -1.78
N LEU A 213 3.23 -13.64 -0.97
CA LEU A 213 1.82 -13.97 -0.82
C LEU A 213 0.95 -13.12 -1.77
N HIS A 214 1.32 -11.86 -1.97
CA HIS A 214 0.45 -10.90 -2.65
C HIS A 214 0.60 -10.91 -4.17
N LEU A 215 1.80 -11.14 -4.71
CA LEU A 215 1.98 -11.27 -6.16
C LEU A 215 1.28 -12.49 -6.74
N PRO A 216 1.37 -13.71 -6.14
CA PRO A 216 0.56 -14.85 -6.57
C PRO A 216 -0.94 -14.61 -6.44
N ALA A 217 -1.40 -13.89 -5.40
CA ALA A 217 -2.81 -13.57 -5.25
C ALA A 217 -3.30 -12.68 -6.41
N LEU A 218 -2.55 -11.63 -6.77
CA LEU A 218 -2.84 -10.79 -7.94
C LEU A 218 -2.82 -11.59 -9.24
N ALA A 219 -1.84 -12.48 -9.40
CA ALA A 219 -1.74 -13.36 -10.57
C ALA A 219 -2.97 -14.28 -10.69
N ASN A 220 -3.42 -14.83 -9.57
CA ASN A 220 -4.61 -15.67 -9.52
C ASN A 220 -5.88 -14.91 -9.96
N GLU A 221 -6.04 -13.66 -9.53
CA GLU A 221 -7.19 -12.83 -9.92
C GLU A 221 -7.26 -12.55 -11.43
N ILE A 222 -6.13 -12.51 -12.10
CA ILE A 222 -6.06 -12.33 -13.56
C ILE A 222 -5.94 -13.63 -14.35
N GLY A 223 -5.91 -14.79 -13.67
CA GLY A 223 -5.80 -16.10 -14.29
C GLY A 223 -4.42 -16.41 -14.89
N VAL A 224 -3.35 -15.79 -14.37
CA VAL A 224 -1.98 -15.99 -14.84
C VAL A 224 -1.23 -16.90 -13.87
N LYS A 225 -0.58 -17.94 -14.42
CA LYS A 225 0.31 -18.78 -13.61
C LYS A 225 1.58 -17.99 -13.27
N PHE A 226 1.80 -17.78 -11.98
CA PHE A 226 2.94 -17.06 -11.43
C PHE A 226 3.51 -17.85 -10.24
N ASP A 227 4.64 -18.49 -10.47
CA ASP A 227 5.38 -19.23 -9.45
C ASP A 227 6.58 -18.42 -8.98
N LEU A 228 6.87 -18.51 -7.70
CA LEU A 228 8.01 -17.80 -7.05
C LEU A 228 9.31 -18.63 -7.08
N MET A 229 9.27 -19.81 -7.70
CA MET A 229 10.41 -20.70 -7.88
C MET A 229 10.86 -20.72 -9.34
#